data_20805c73d8275519e119aad573f77cc4
#
_entry.id   20805c73d8275519e119aad573f77cc4
#
_cell.length_a   1.000
_cell.length_b   1.000
_cell.length_c   1.000
_cell.angle_alpha   90.00
_cell.angle_beta   90.00
_cell.angle_gamma   90.00
#
_symmetry.space_group_name_H-M   'P 1'
#
loop_
_entity.id
_entity.type
_entity.pdbx_description
1 polymer ?
#
loop_
_entity_poly.entity_id
_entity_poly.type
_entity_poly.pdbx_seq_one_letter_code
_entity_poly.pdbx_strand_id
1 'polypeptide(L)'
;MEEMNKEKEKESAGCASCESHTCDKKDCKSCAHKKKIMKIPSNPANNIKHVVGIVSGKGGVGKSSVTSMVAVELQRQGYKVGILDADVTGPSIPQIFGMHTVAKSGKCKGIEPVETSSGIKMMSVNVLLEAEDTPVVWRGPVITGVLKQFWTDVLWRELDYLLIDMPPGTGDVALTVFQSLPVDGIVMVTSPQTLVGMIVKKACKMADKLNVPILGLIENYSYIVCSDCGNKMPVFGKSRVEAFAEDSALRVLAKLPVDEKLAEAGDEGTIENYDSEEMSQAVRTITAILENSDAEK
;
A
#
# COMPACT_ATOMS: atom_id res chain seq x y z
N MET A 1 16.86 -61.56 16.60
CA MET A 1 15.75 -61.48 15.62
C MET A 1 14.70 -60.45 16.10
N GLU A 2 15.13 -59.29 16.56
CA GLU A 2 14.26 -58.21 17.11
C GLU A 2 14.62 -56.81 16.62
N GLU A 3 15.50 -56.65 15.64
CA GLU A 3 15.93 -55.32 15.11
C GLU A 3 15.52 -55.01 13.69
N MET A 4 14.64 -55.83 13.07
CA MET A 4 14.22 -55.67 11.66
C MET A 4 12.77 -55.18 11.49
N ASN A 5 12.12 -54.63 12.52
CA ASN A 5 10.70 -54.25 12.43
C ASN A 5 10.36 -52.80 12.80
N LYS A 6 11.34 -51.87 12.81
CA LYS A 6 11.10 -50.44 13.13
C LYS A 6 11.26 -49.45 11.94
N GLU A 7 11.45 -49.94 10.72
CA GLU A 7 11.63 -49.07 9.54
C GLU A 7 10.44 -49.02 8.55
N LYS A 8 9.28 -49.57 8.87
CA LYS A 8 8.14 -49.63 7.93
C LYS A 8 6.91 -48.80 8.29
N GLU A 9 6.99 -47.89 9.25
CA GLU A 9 5.84 -47.03 9.63
C GLU A 9 6.08 -45.53 9.40
N LYS A 10 6.87 -45.14 8.39
CA LYS A 10 7.03 -43.71 7.99
C LYS A 10 6.68 -43.45 6.51
N GLU A 11 5.79 -44.18 5.94
CA GLU A 11 5.29 -43.94 4.57
C GLU A 11 3.77 -44.01 4.57
N SER A 12 3.11 -42.89 4.72
CA SER A 12 1.85 -42.51 4.07
C SER A 12 1.25 -41.24 4.65
N ALA A 13 1.94 -40.10 4.52
CA ALA A 13 1.25 -38.82 4.53
C ALA A 13 0.96 -38.47 3.07
N GLY A 14 -0.05 -39.10 2.48
CA GLY A 14 -0.60 -38.75 1.19
C GLY A 14 -1.19 -37.33 1.24
N CYS A 15 -0.95 -36.56 0.17
CA CYS A 15 -1.57 -35.25 0.01
C CYS A 15 -3.09 -35.43 -0.05
N ALA A 16 -3.84 -34.87 0.88
CA ALA A 16 -5.29 -35.05 1.05
C ALA A 16 -6.15 -34.46 -0.09
N SER A 17 -5.53 -33.98 -1.19
CA SER A 17 -6.21 -33.38 -2.33
C SER A 17 -5.90 -34.04 -3.68
N CYS A 18 -5.18 -35.17 -3.72
CA CYS A 18 -4.95 -35.92 -4.94
C CYS A 18 -5.83 -37.15 -4.95
N GLU A 19 -6.77 -37.23 -5.89
CA GLU A 19 -7.63 -38.42 -6.13
C GLU A 19 -6.91 -39.62 -6.73
N SER A 20 -5.61 -39.52 -7.03
CA SER A 20 -4.80 -40.62 -7.55
C SER A 20 -3.68 -41.02 -6.60
N HIS A 21 -3.68 -42.27 -6.18
CA HIS A 21 -2.72 -42.91 -5.24
C HIS A 21 -1.29 -43.10 -5.77
N THR A 22 -0.93 -42.52 -6.93
CA THR A 22 0.40 -42.65 -7.56
C THR A 22 0.94 -41.26 -7.94
N CYS A 23 1.49 -40.54 -6.99
CA CYS A 23 2.21 -39.29 -7.26
C CYS A 23 3.71 -39.50 -7.01
N ASP A 24 4.49 -39.68 -8.08
CA ASP A 24 5.94 -39.68 -8.02
C ASP A 24 6.45 -38.28 -7.76
N LYS A 25 7.12 -38.06 -6.61
CA LYS A 25 7.55 -36.77 -6.08
C LYS A 25 8.44 -35.91 -6.98
N LYS A 26 8.90 -36.43 -8.11
CA LYS A 26 9.87 -35.74 -9.00
C LYS A 26 9.25 -34.97 -10.17
N ASP A 27 8.01 -35.24 -10.57
CA ASP A 27 7.42 -34.66 -11.78
C ASP A 27 6.09 -33.92 -11.56
N CYS A 28 5.64 -33.68 -10.34
CA CYS A 28 4.38 -33.04 -10.08
C CYS A 28 4.47 -31.50 -10.21
N LYS A 29 4.51 -30.99 -11.45
CA LYS A 29 4.40 -29.54 -11.75
C LYS A 29 3.04 -28.94 -11.35
N SER A 30 2.02 -29.78 -11.10
CA SER A 30 0.67 -29.32 -10.69
C SER A 30 0.49 -29.21 -9.19
N CYS A 31 1.36 -29.80 -8.36
CA CYS A 31 1.33 -29.70 -6.91
C CYS A 31 2.08 -28.47 -6.34
N ALA A 32 2.31 -27.44 -7.14
CA ALA A 32 2.55 -26.12 -6.59
C ALA A 32 1.24 -25.65 -5.94
N HIS A 33 0.92 -26.17 -4.76
CA HIS A 33 -0.12 -25.64 -3.89
C HIS A 33 0.19 -24.16 -3.68
N LYS A 34 -0.40 -23.29 -4.50
CA LYS A 34 -0.59 -21.91 -4.16
C LYS A 34 -1.42 -21.98 -2.86
N LYS A 35 -0.76 -21.93 -1.70
CA LYS A 35 -1.46 -21.76 -0.42
C LYS A 35 -2.39 -20.58 -0.63
N LYS A 36 -3.68 -20.85 -0.72
CA LYS A 36 -4.68 -19.78 -0.81
C LYS A 36 -4.56 -19.01 0.49
N ILE A 37 -3.87 -17.87 0.43
CA ILE A 37 -3.67 -17.01 1.60
C ILE A 37 -5.06 -16.57 2.00
N MET A 38 -5.53 -17.01 3.18
CA MET A 38 -6.83 -16.61 3.69
C MET A 38 -6.74 -15.15 4.10
N LYS A 39 -7.42 -14.28 3.34
CA LYS A 39 -7.56 -12.87 3.68
C LYS A 39 -8.42 -12.74 4.95
N ILE A 40 -8.04 -11.80 5.80
CA ILE A 40 -8.81 -11.51 7.01
C ILE A 40 -10.09 -10.79 6.58
N PRO A 41 -11.29 -11.21 7.03
CA PRO A 41 -12.50 -10.47 6.75
C PRO A 41 -12.46 -9.09 7.41
N SER A 42 -13.00 -8.08 6.75
CA SER A 42 -13.18 -6.75 7.33
C SER A 42 -14.31 -6.76 8.37
N ASN A 43 -14.44 -5.65 9.11
CA ASN A 43 -15.63 -5.45 9.94
C ASN A 43 -16.91 -5.64 9.10
N PRO A 44 -17.90 -6.37 9.59
CA PRO A 44 -19.17 -6.58 8.86
C PRO A 44 -19.94 -5.28 8.52
N ALA A 45 -19.66 -4.19 9.24
CA ALA A 45 -20.24 -2.87 8.96
C ALA A 45 -19.53 -2.12 7.83
N ASN A 46 -18.42 -2.66 7.30
CA ASN A 46 -17.62 -2.04 6.25
C ASN A 46 -17.99 -2.62 4.88
N ASN A 47 -18.12 -1.72 3.90
CA ASN A 47 -18.20 -2.04 2.49
C ASN A 47 -17.16 -1.20 1.74
N ILE A 48 -16.02 -1.81 1.43
CA ILE A 48 -14.89 -1.17 0.78
C ILE A 48 -14.76 -1.80 -0.60
N LYS A 49 -14.89 -0.99 -1.67
CA LYS A 49 -14.85 -1.50 -3.05
C LYS A 49 -13.43 -1.86 -3.48
N HIS A 50 -12.50 -0.94 -3.28
CA HIS A 50 -11.11 -1.11 -3.71
C HIS A 50 -10.13 -0.82 -2.57
N VAL A 51 -9.13 -1.67 -2.42
CA VAL A 51 -8.02 -1.49 -1.47
C VAL A 51 -6.73 -1.35 -2.26
N VAL A 52 -6.08 -0.19 -2.16
CA VAL A 52 -4.86 0.14 -2.92
C VAL A 52 -3.70 0.38 -1.97
N GLY A 53 -2.62 -0.39 -2.13
CA GLY A 53 -1.39 -0.18 -1.38
C GLY A 53 -0.47 0.84 -2.05
N ILE A 54 -0.01 1.84 -1.31
CA ILE A 54 1.02 2.76 -1.76
C ILE A 54 2.35 2.32 -1.17
N VAL A 55 3.27 1.92 -2.02
CA VAL A 55 4.54 1.30 -1.61
C VAL A 55 5.72 2.10 -2.09
N SER A 56 6.81 2.05 -1.36
CA SER A 56 8.09 2.57 -1.82
C SER A 56 9.22 1.60 -1.47
N GLY A 57 10.21 1.56 -2.33
CA GLY A 57 11.37 0.72 -2.08
C GLY A 57 12.35 1.30 -1.07
N LYS A 58 12.28 2.61 -0.78
CA LYS A 58 13.20 3.38 0.08
C LYS A 58 12.40 4.43 0.86
N GLY A 59 12.84 4.74 2.07
CA GLY A 59 12.33 5.89 2.82
C GLY A 59 12.73 7.22 2.20
N GLY A 60 11.95 8.27 2.45
CA GLY A 60 12.25 9.64 2.02
C GLY A 60 11.96 9.94 0.54
N VAL A 61 11.16 9.11 -0.15
CA VAL A 61 10.72 9.38 -1.53
C VAL A 61 9.40 10.15 -1.60
N GLY A 62 8.85 10.58 -0.45
CA GLY A 62 7.58 11.29 -0.40
C GLY A 62 6.36 10.39 -0.58
N LYS A 63 6.45 9.11 -0.16
CA LYS A 63 5.34 8.15 -0.25
C LYS A 63 4.06 8.67 0.38
N SER A 64 4.12 9.14 1.63
CA SER A 64 2.95 9.62 2.37
C SER A 64 2.34 10.90 1.76
N SER A 65 3.18 11.80 1.22
CA SER A 65 2.68 12.96 0.45
C SER A 65 1.96 12.50 -0.83
N VAL A 66 2.50 11.50 -1.54
CA VAL A 66 1.83 10.91 -2.72
C VAL A 66 0.54 10.21 -2.32
N THR A 67 0.52 9.44 -1.22
CA THR A 67 -0.70 8.82 -0.69
C THR A 67 -1.77 9.87 -0.41
N SER A 68 -1.39 10.97 0.24
CA SER A 68 -2.30 12.08 0.56
C SER A 68 -2.84 12.76 -0.70
N MET A 69 -1.98 13.05 -1.68
CA MET A 69 -2.41 13.64 -2.97
C MET A 69 -3.36 12.70 -3.73
N VAL A 70 -3.10 11.39 -3.75
CA VAL A 70 -4.02 10.41 -4.36
C VAL A 70 -5.37 10.42 -3.66
N ALA A 71 -5.39 10.49 -2.32
CA ALA A 71 -6.63 10.54 -1.55
C ALA A 71 -7.44 11.80 -1.82
N VAL A 72 -6.78 12.96 -1.82
CA VAL A 72 -7.40 14.26 -2.10
C VAL A 72 -7.99 14.28 -3.51
N GLU A 73 -7.25 13.79 -4.49
CA GLU A 73 -7.71 13.78 -5.88
C GLU A 73 -8.88 12.80 -6.10
N LEU A 74 -8.86 11.61 -5.47
CA LEU A 74 -10.01 10.70 -5.48
C LEU A 74 -11.25 11.34 -4.86
N GLN A 75 -11.07 12.04 -3.74
CA GLN A 75 -12.18 12.74 -3.06
C GLN A 75 -12.74 13.86 -3.95
N ARG A 76 -11.90 14.64 -4.64
CA ARG A 76 -12.32 15.68 -5.60
C ARG A 76 -13.10 15.12 -6.78
N GLN A 77 -12.79 13.89 -7.18
CA GLN A 77 -13.55 13.17 -8.21
C GLN A 77 -14.88 12.59 -7.68
N GLY A 78 -15.19 12.80 -6.39
CA GLY A 78 -16.47 12.42 -5.77
C GLY A 78 -16.48 11.03 -5.14
N TYR A 79 -15.34 10.36 -5.03
CA TYR A 79 -15.23 9.06 -4.36
C TYR A 79 -15.15 9.21 -2.83
N LYS A 80 -15.68 8.22 -2.12
CA LYS A 80 -15.51 8.08 -0.68
C LYS A 80 -14.18 7.41 -0.38
N VAL A 81 -13.29 8.12 0.29
CA VAL A 81 -11.89 7.71 0.47
C VAL A 81 -11.56 7.49 1.94
N GLY A 82 -10.79 6.42 2.19
CA GLY A 82 -10.13 6.18 3.47
C GLY A 82 -8.62 6.04 3.30
N ILE A 83 -7.87 6.41 4.33
CA ILE A 83 -6.41 6.20 4.42
C ILE A 83 -6.12 5.37 5.67
N LEU A 84 -5.48 4.23 5.49
CA LEU A 84 -4.89 3.45 6.56
C LEU A 84 -3.39 3.67 6.55
N ASP A 85 -2.88 4.41 7.54
CA ASP A 85 -1.45 4.65 7.71
C ASP A 85 -0.81 3.43 8.39
N ALA A 86 -0.09 2.64 7.61
CA ALA A 86 0.62 1.47 8.07
C ALA A 86 2.10 1.74 8.36
N ASP A 87 2.59 2.97 8.18
CA ASP A 87 3.95 3.38 8.55
C ASP A 87 4.01 3.79 10.03
N VAL A 88 3.89 2.82 10.90
CA VAL A 88 3.83 3.00 12.35
C VAL A 88 5.09 3.66 12.93
N THR A 89 6.22 3.55 12.23
CA THR A 89 7.52 4.06 12.70
C THR A 89 7.72 5.54 12.40
N GLY A 90 6.98 6.08 11.45
CA GLY A 90 7.04 7.48 11.04
C GLY A 90 5.68 7.94 10.50
N PRO A 91 4.61 7.83 11.31
CA PRO A 91 3.27 8.13 10.84
C PRO A 91 3.15 9.62 10.57
N SER A 92 2.98 9.97 9.30
CA SER A 92 2.95 11.36 8.84
C SER A 92 1.61 11.80 8.26
N ILE A 93 0.72 10.88 7.94
CA ILE A 93 -0.56 11.18 7.30
C ILE A 93 -1.42 12.16 8.12
N PRO A 94 -1.65 11.98 9.43
CA PRO A 94 -2.44 12.94 10.20
C PRO A 94 -1.87 14.35 10.19
N GLN A 95 -0.55 14.49 10.27
CA GLN A 95 0.13 15.80 10.23
C GLN A 95 -0.07 16.49 8.89
N ILE A 96 0.09 15.76 7.77
CA ILE A 96 -0.08 16.30 6.41
C ILE A 96 -1.50 16.85 6.18
N PHE A 97 -2.50 16.31 6.89
CA PHE A 97 -3.89 16.80 6.89
C PHE A 97 -4.24 17.74 8.05
N GLY A 98 -3.28 18.16 8.87
CA GLY A 98 -3.51 19.00 10.02
C GLY A 98 -4.42 18.38 11.09
N MET A 99 -4.40 17.06 11.21
CA MET A 99 -5.28 16.32 12.12
C MET A 99 -4.58 16.04 13.44
N HIS A 100 -5.05 16.72 14.50
CA HIS A 100 -4.55 16.55 15.88
C HIS A 100 -5.60 15.87 16.78
N THR A 101 -6.58 15.20 16.17
CA THR A 101 -7.71 14.61 16.89
C THR A 101 -7.44 13.16 17.21
N VAL A 102 -7.72 12.76 18.45
CA VAL A 102 -7.65 11.35 18.87
C VAL A 102 -8.90 10.59 18.39
N ALA A 103 -8.70 9.41 17.84
CA ALA A 103 -9.80 8.53 17.44
C ALA A 103 -10.62 8.09 18.66
N LYS A 104 -11.93 8.07 18.52
CA LYS A 104 -12.85 7.76 19.63
C LYS A 104 -13.39 6.33 19.47
N SER A 105 -13.62 5.68 20.59
CA SER A 105 -14.40 4.45 20.61
C SER A 105 -15.83 4.73 20.16
N GLY A 106 -16.26 4.07 19.10
CA GLY A 106 -17.61 4.25 18.57
C GLY A 106 -18.70 3.72 19.52
N LYS A 107 -19.93 4.22 19.37
CA LYS A 107 -21.11 3.72 20.10
C LYS A 107 -21.46 2.28 19.75
N CYS A 108 -21.12 1.84 18.54
CA CYS A 108 -21.16 0.44 18.10
C CYS A 108 -19.75 -0.13 18.33
N LYS A 109 -19.62 -1.39 18.78
CA LYS A 109 -18.34 -2.06 19.03
C LYS A 109 -17.36 -1.86 17.84
N GLY A 110 -16.47 -0.87 17.93
CA GLY A 110 -15.51 -0.51 16.88
C GLY A 110 -14.85 0.84 17.15
N ILE A 111 -13.87 1.19 16.34
CA ILE A 111 -13.13 2.45 16.41
C ILE A 111 -13.64 3.33 15.26
N GLU A 112 -14.11 4.54 15.55
CA GLU A 112 -14.46 5.49 14.49
C GLU A 112 -13.17 6.12 13.95
N PRO A 113 -12.94 6.10 12.63
CA PRO A 113 -11.81 6.79 12.03
C PRO A 113 -11.96 8.29 12.21
N VAL A 114 -10.85 9.03 12.22
CA VAL A 114 -10.91 10.49 12.13
C VAL A 114 -11.27 10.89 10.70
N GLU A 115 -11.97 12.02 10.53
CA GLU A 115 -12.45 12.48 9.24
C GLU A 115 -11.98 13.91 9.00
N THR A 116 -11.42 14.19 7.81
CA THR A 116 -10.98 15.52 7.41
C THR A 116 -12.17 16.41 7.04
N SER A 117 -11.89 17.69 6.81
CA SER A 117 -12.91 18.65 6.37
C SER A 117 -13.56 18.29 5.03
N SER A 118 -12.86 17.62 4.15
CA SER A 118 -13.38 17.16 2.87
C SER A 118 -14.06 15.77 2.92
N GLY A 119 -14.03 15.11 4.09
CA GLY A 119 -14.67 13.82 4.29
C GLY A 119 -13.76 12.62 4.04
N ILE A 120 -12.45 12.80 3.95
CA ILE A 120 -11.50 11.69 3.89
C ILE A 120 -11.36 11.10 5.28
N LYS A 121 -11.61 9.79 5.40
CA LYS A 121 -11.45 9.06 6.65
C LYS A 121 -10.01 8.58 6.81
N MET A 122 -9.46 8.66 8.01
CA MET A 122 -8.12 8.14 8.25
C MET A 122 -7.98 7.42 9.58
N MET A 123 -7.06 6.47 9.59
CA MET A 123 -6.63 5.76 10.77
C MET A 123 -5.11 5.60 10.73
N SER A 124 -4.46 6.05 11.78
CA SER A 124 -3.02 5.94 12.02
C SER A 124 -2.78 5.63 13.49
N VAL A 125 -1.61 5.16 13.83
CA VAL A 125 -1.24 4.97 15.23
C VAL A 125 -1.24 6.29 15.98
N ASN A 126 -0.82 7.38 15.36
CA ASN A 126 -0.80 8.71 16.00
C ASN A 126 -2.18 9.19 16.48
N VAL A 127 -3.26 8.83 15.76
CA VAL A 127 -4.60 9.21 16.20
C VAL A 127 -5.14 8.36 17.37
N LEU A 128 -4.38 7.35 17.82
CA LEU A 128 -4.68 6.55 19.01
C LEU A 128 -3.86 6.96 20.23
N LEU A 129 -2.82 7.78 20.04
CA LEU A 129 -1.95 8.24 21.11
C LEU A 129 -2.46 9.56 21.68
N GLU A 130 -2.38 9.71 23.00
CA GLU A 130 -2.76 10.97 23.68
C GLU A 130 -1.75 12.09 23.42
N ALA A 131 -0.50 11.74 23.07
CA ALA A 131 0.57 12.69 22.72
C ALA A 131 1.32 12.22 21.48
N GLU A 132 1.45 13.11 20.49
CA GLU A 132 2.07 12.83 19.17
C GLU A 132 3.57 12.50 19.26
N ASP A 133 4.25 13.00 20.29
CA ASP A 133 5.68 12.80 20.55
C ASP A 133 5.98 11.53 21.33
N THR A 134 4.96 10.73 21.67
CA THR A 134 5.17 9.45 22.37
C THR A 134 5.88 8.46 21.45
N PRO A 135 7.13 8.06 21.77
CA PRO A 135 7.85 7.14 20.90
C PRO A 135 7.19 5.75 20.89
N VAL A 136 6.78 5.32 19.73
CA VAL A 136 6.22 3.99 19.51
C VAL A 136 7.35 2.99 19.27
N VAL A 137 7.75 2.29 20.33
CA VAL A 137 8.81 1.24 20.26
C VAL A 137 8.14 -0.11 20.14
N TRP A 138 7.50 -0.38 18.99
CA TRP A 138 6.86 -1.67 18.78
C TRP A 138 7.71 -2.60 17.93
N ARG A 139 7.68 -3.87 18.26
CA ARG A 139 8.30 -4.93 17.45
C ARG A 139 7.34 -5.36 16.34
N GLY A 140 7.85 -5.89 15.23
CA GLY A 140 7.09 -6.31 14.06
C GLY A 140 5.76 -7.04 14.34
N PRO A 141 5.70 -8.04 15.24
CA PRO A 141 4.45 -8.72 15.56
C PRO A 141 3.36 -7.82 16.16
N VAL A 142 3.75 -6.82 16.96
CA VAL A 142 2.80 -5.86 17.56
C VAL A 142 2.24 -4.95 16.47
N ILE A 143 3.12 -4.40 15.62
CA ILE A 143 2.72 -3.57 14.47
C ILE A 143 1.73 -4.32 13.58
N THR A 144 2.05 -5.56 13.25
CA THR A 144 1.18 -6.44 12.48
C THR A 144 -0.19 -6.64 13.14
N GLY A 145 -0.22 -6.81 14.46
CA GLY A 145 -1.45 -6.92 15.24
C GLY A 145 -2.32 -5.69 15.14
N VAL A 146 -1.73 -4.51 15.29
CA VAL A 146 -2.43 -3.21 15.19
C VAL A 146 -2.99 -2.98 13.79
N LEU A 147 -2.23 -3.26 12.74
CA LEU A 147 -2.71 -3.11 11.36
C LEU A 147 -3.89 -4.05 11.07
N LYS A 148 -3.89 -5.25 11.63
CA LYS A 148 -5.05 -6.15 11.55
C LYS A 148 -6.24 -5.58 12.30
N GLN A 149 -6.06 -5.00 13.49
CA GLN A 149 -7.11 -4.31 14.23
C GLN A 149 -7.65 -3.11 13.44
N PHE A 150 -6.82 -2.33 12.78
CA PHE A 150 -7.29 -1.24 11.90
C PHE A 150 -8.17 -1.73 10.76
N TRP A 151 -7.95 -2.95 10.31
CA TRP A 151 -8.80 -3.57 9.30
C TRP A 151 -10.11 -4.15 9.88
N THR A 152 -10.04 -4.83 11.06
CA THR A 152 -11.18 -5.54 11.64
C THR A 152 -12.05 -4.70 12.54
N ASP A 153 -11.47 -3.72 13.26
CA ASP A 153 -12.14 -3.01 14.34
C ASP A 153 -12.55 -1.58 13.96
N VAL A 154 -11.91 -0.98 12.92
CA VAL A 154 -12.28 0.35 12.46
C VAL A 154 -13.56 0.31 11.62
N LEU A 155 -14.45 1.24 11.91
CA LEU A 155 -15.72 1.41 11.22
C LEU A 155 -15.56 2.29 9.98
N TRP A 156 -14.92 1.74 8.95
CA TRP A 156 -14.74 2.43 7.66
C TRP A 156 -16.06 2.71 6.96
N ARG A 157 -17.08 1.86 7.19
CA ARG A 157 -18.40 1.93 6.56
C ARG A 157 -18.29 1.83 5.03
N GLU A 158 -19.03 2.71 4.31
CA GLU A 158 -19.00 2.77 2.85
C GLU A 158 -17.77 3.55 2.39
N LEU A 159 -16.87 2.87 1.64
CA LEU A 159 -15.74 3.48 0.94
C LEU A 159 -15.67 2.97 -0.49
N ASP A 160 -15.36 3.87 -1.42
CA ASP A 160 -14.98 3.48 -2.77
C ASP A 160 -13.51 3.03 -2.81
N TYR A 161 -12.64 3.78 -2.11
CA TYR A 161 -11.21 3.48 -2.04
C TYR A 161 -10.68 3.53 -0.61
N LEU A 162 -9.94 2.50 -0.23
CA LEU A 162 -9.09 2.52 0.96
C LEU A 162 -7.62 2.48 0.51
N LEU A 163 -6.90 3.56 0.75
CA LEU A 163 -5.46 3.64 0.50
C LEU A 163 -4.71 3.16 1.72
N ILE A 164 -3.72 2.30 1.52
CA ILE A 164 -2.83 1.84 2.58
C ILE A 164 -1.46 2.47 2.37
N ASP A 165 -1.08 3.41 3.23
CA ASP A 165 0.26 4.00 3.24
C ASP A 165 1.24 3.00 3.89
N MET A 166 2.01 2.28 3.07
CA MET A 166 2.84 1.18 3.50
C MET A 166 4.16 1.66 4.11
N PRO A 167 4.74 0.96 5.09
CA PRO A 167 6.10 1.26 5.52
C PRO A 167 7.09 1.09 4.36
N PRO A 168 8.21 1.83 4.36
CA PRO A 168 9.19 1.74 3.28
C PRO A 168 9.86 0.36 3.22
N GLY A 169 10.17 -0.07 2.01
CA GLY A 169 10.87 -1.33 1.75
C GLY A 169 9.94 -2.54 1.61
N THR A 170 10.54 -3.73 1.67
CA THR A 170 9.88 -5.03 1.47
C THR A 170 9.94 -5.90 2.73
N GLY A 171 9.83 -5.26 3.91
CA GLY A 171 9.93 -5.93 5.20
C GLY A 171 8.67 -6.73 5.58
N ASP A 172 8.73 -7.34 6.78
CA ASP A 172 7.69 -8.25 7.29
C ASP A 172 6.32 -7.59 7.42
N VAL A 173 6.26 -6.29 7.73
CA VAL A 173 5.00 -5.54 7.85
C VAL A 173 4.31 -5.46 6.49
N ALA A 174 5.04 -5.08 5.43
CA ALA A 174 4.51 -5.03 4.07
C ALA A 174 4.01 -6.41 3.61
N LEU A 175 4.79 -7.46 3.84
CA LEU A 175 4.39 -8.83 3.55
C LEU A 175 3.10 -9.22 4.26
N THR A 176 2.99 -8.86 5.55
CA THR A 176 1.80 -9.20 6.34
C THR A 176 0.56 -8.48 5.86
N VAL A 177 0.65 -7.19 5.52
CA VAL A 177 -0.47 -6.44 4.94
C VAL A 177 -0.94 -7.12 3.67
N PHE A 178 -0.06 -7.38 2.71
CA PHE A 178 -0.42 -8.03 1.45
C PHE A 178 -0.95 -9.46 1.62
N GLN A 179 -0.50 -10.18 2.64
CA GLN A 179 -1.01 -11.53 2.93
C GLN A 179 -2.36 -11.50 3.64
N SER A 180 -2.60 -10.51 4.49
CA SER A 180 -3.77 -10.45 5.37
C SER A 180 -4.93 -9.66 4.78
N LEU A 181 -4.67 -8.57 4.06
CA LEU A 181 -5.69 -7.68 3.53
C LEU A 181 -5.99 -7.97 2.05
N PRO A 182 -7.21 -7.74 1.57
CA PRO A 182 -7.60 -7.96 0.18
C PRO A 182 -7.16 -6.79 -0.71
N VAL A 183 -5.84 -6.61 -0.87
CA VAL A 183 -5.30 -5.53 -1.70
C VAL A 183 -5.55 -5.85 -3.17
N ASP A 184 -6.25 -4.95 -3.88
CA ASP A 184 -6.60 -5.07 -5.30
C ASP A 184 -5.46 -4.64 -6.23
N GLY A 185 -4.59 -3.75 -5.76
CA GLY A 185 -3.41 -3.34 -6.51
C GLY A 185 -2.47 -2.46 -5.71
N ILE A 186 -1.27 -2.24 -6.25
CA ILE A 186 -0.28 -1.35 -5.63
C ILE A 186 0.18 -0.27 -6.59
N VAL A 187 0.37 0.94 -6.06
CA VAL A 187 1.07 2.04 -6.71
C VAL A 187 2.46 2.15 -6.10
N MET A 188 3.48 2.15 -6.94
CA MET A 188 4.86 2.24 -6.48
C MET A 188 5.37 3.66 -6.58
N VAL A 189 5.80 4.23 -5.45
CA VAL A 189 6.40 5.56 -5.38
C VAL A 189 7.92 5.43 -5.40
N THR A 190 8.55 6.21 -6.26
CA THR A 190 10.00 6.20 -6.49
C THR A 190 10.53 7.63 -6.64
N SER A 191 11.86 7.77 -6.75
CA SER A 191 12.55 9.02 -7.08
C SER A 191 13.66 8.76 -8.10
N PRO A 192 14.19 9.77 -8.83
CA PRO A 192 15.15 9.57 -9.91
C PRO A 192 16.51 9.00 -9.50
N GLN A 193 16.78 8.77 -8.22
CA GLN A 193 18.06 8.29 -7.71
C GLN A 193 18.40 6.88 -8.20
N THR A 194 19.66 6.64 -8.53
CA THR A 194 20.17 5.45 -9.25
C THR A 194 19.94 4.11 -8.55
N LEU A 195 19.83 4.07 -7.21
CA LEU A 195 19.59 2.84 -6.43
C LEU A 195 18.14 2.33 -6.50
N VAL A 196 17.26 3.14 -7.03
CA VAL A 196 15.82 2.86 -7.06
C VAL A 196 15.49 1.65 -7.95
N GLY A 197 16.13 1.48 -9.09
CA GLY A 197 15.82 0.37 -10.01
C GLY A 197 15.97 -1.03 -9.38
N MET A 198 16.96 -1.24 -8.49
CA MET A 198 17.12 -2.54 -7.82
C MET A 198 16.03 -2.77 -6.77
N ILE A 199 15.65 -1.71 -6.05
CA ILE A 199 14.68 -1.80 -4.96
C ILE A 199 13.26 -1.96 -5.53
N VAL A 200 12.95 -1.23 -6.61
CA VAL A 200 11.70 -1.39 -7.35
C VAL A 200 11.58 -2.80 -7.92
N LYS A 201 12.66 -3.38 -8.49
CA LYS A 201 12.68 -4.79 -8.92
C LYS A 201 12.38 -5.78 -7.80
N LYS A 202 12.86 -5.52 -6.58
CA LYS A 202 12.52 -6.35 -5.41
C LYS A 202 11.04 -6.25 -5.04
N ALA A 203 10.48 -5.05 -5.07
CA ALA A 203 9.06 -4.82 -4.78
C ALA A 203 8.17 -5.45 -5.86
N CYS A 204 8.54 -5.37 -7.15
CA CYS A 204 7.85 -6.09 -8.24
C CYS A 204 7.84 -7.61 -7.99
N LYS A 205 9.00 -8.19 -7.68
CA LYS A 205 9.08 -9.63 -7.36
C LYS A 205 8.27 -10.03 -6.12
N MET A 206 8.11 -9.13 -5.16
CA MET A 206 7.26 -9.35 -4.00
C MET A 206 5.79 -9.33 -4.40
N ALA A 207 5.37 -8.33 -5.17
CA ALA A 207 4.01 -8.22 -5.70
C ALA A 207 3.61 -9.46 -6.51
N ASP A 208 4.49 -9.91 -7.41
CA ASP A 208 4.30 -11.14 -8.20
C ASP A 208 4.10 -12.38 -7.31
N LYS A 209 4.95 -12.54 -6.29
CA LYS A 209 4.85 -13.67 -5.34
C LYS A 209 3.55 -13.66 -4.54
N LEU A 210 2.99 -12.48 -4.29
CA LEU A 210 1.77 -12.29 -3.53
C LEU A 210 0.52 -12.23 -4.43
N ASN A 211 0.71 -12.29 -5.76
CA ASN A 211 -0.33 -12.12 -6.79
C ASN A 211 -1.11 -10.82 -6.60
N VAL A 212 -0.42 -9.71 -6.28
CA VAL A 212 -1.01 -8.36 -6.21
C VAL A 212 -0.57 -7.59 -7.44
N PRO A 213 -1.49 -7.09 -8.27
CA PRO A 213 -1.13 -6.35 -9.49
C PRO A 213 -0.48 -5.00 -9.17
N ILE A 214 0.46 -4.58 -10.02
CA ILE A 214 1.06 -3.26 -9.94
C ILE A 214 0.30 -2.36 -10.90
N LEU A 215 -0.40 -1.34 -10.37
CA LEU A 215 -1.19 -0.39 -11.14
C LEU A 215 -0.29 0.58 -11.92
N GLY A 216 0.89 0.88 -11.37
CA GLY A 216 1.92 1.67 -12.04
C GLY A 216 2.90 2.33 -11.08
N LEU A 217 3.73 3.20 -11.64
CA LEU A 217 4.83 3.90 -10.96
C LEU A 217 4.54 5.40 -10.91
N ILE A 218 4.79 6.03 -9.76
CA ILE A 218 4.84 7.48 -9.60
C ILE A 218 6.26 7.86 -9.24
N GLU A 219 6.94 8.64 -10.09
CA GLU A 219 8.24 9.20 -9.80
C GLU A 219 8.08 10.56 -9.16
N ASN A 220 8.32 10.65 -7.86
CA ASN A 220 8.33 11.91 -7.13
C ASN A 220 9.73 12.55 -7.17
N TYR A 221 9.81 13.87 -7.01
CA TYR A 221 11.04 14.66 -7.10
C TYR A 221 11.75 14.53 -8.45
N SER A 222 10.98 14.38 -9.53
CA SER A 222 11.49 14.10 -10.87
C SER A 222 12.22 15.29 -11.47
N TYR A 223 11.75 16.50 -11.22
CA TYR A 223 12.29 17.75 -11.76
C TYR A 223 11.90 18.94 -10.88
N ILE A 224 12.58 20.07 -11.10
CA ILE A 224 12.11 21.40 -10.68
C ILE A 224 11.66 22.19 -11.89
N VAL A 225 10.72 23.09 -11.70
CA VAL A 225 10.30 24.05 -12.74
C VAL A 225 11.02 25.38 -12.49
N CYS A 226 11.74 25.88 -13.48
CA CYS A 226 12.39 27.17 -13.39
C CYS A 226 11.33 28.27 -13.28
N SER A 227 11.43 29.14 -12.26
CA SER A 227 10.49 30.24 -12.03
C SER A 227 10.49 31.26 -13.18
N ASP A 228 11.63 31.45 -13.87
CA ASP A 228 11.80 32.48 -14.87
C ASP A 228 11.33 32.05 -16.28
N CYS A 229 11.61 30.78 -16.66
CA CYS A 229 11.34 30.33 -18.02
C CYS A 229 10.43 29.08 -18.11
N GLY A 230 9.99 28.52 -17.00
CA GLY A 230 9.12 27.34 -16.96
C GLY A 230 9.79 26.02 -17.39
N ASN A 231 11.09 26.02 -17.69
CA ASN A 231 11.79 24.83 -18.11
C ASN A 231 11.88 23.79 -16.96
N LYS A 232 11.62 22.52 -17.30
CA LYS A 232 11.77 21.41 -16.38
C LYS A 232 13.23 20.98 -16.30
N MET A 233 13.84 21.06 -15.13
CA MET A 233 15.23 20.72 -14.88
C MET A 233 15.32 19.50 -13.96
N PRO A 234 16.03 18.43 -14.34
CA PRO A 234 16.20 17.25 -13.48
C PRO A 234 17.12 17.56 -12.30
N VAL A 235 16.65 17.35 -11.08
CA VAL A 235 17.39 17.64 -9.83
C VAL A 235 18.43 16.54 -9.54
N PHE A 236 18.05 15.29 -9.75
CA PHE A 236 18.87 14.13 -9.43
C PHE A 236 19.45 13.45 -10.68
N GLY A 237 19.66 14.22 -11.76
CA GLY A 237 20.10 13.72 -13.04
C GLY A 237 18.95 13.16 -13.89
N LYS A 238 19.30 12.56 -15.03
CA LYS A 238 18.30 12.06 -15.98
C LYS A 238 17.51 10.90 -15.40
N SER A 239 16.20 11.03 -15.36
CA SER A 239 15.30 9.96 -14.93
C SER A 239 15.48 8.70 -15.79
N ARG A 240 15.37 7.54 -15.15
CA ARG A 240 15.39 6.21 -15.79
C ARG A 240 14.07 5.47 -15.59
N VAL A 241 13.05 6.14 -15.08
CA VAL A 241 11.78 5.47 -14.73
C VAL A 241 11.08 4.91 -15.97
N GLU A 242 11.13 5.60 -17.12
CA GLU A 242 10.52 5.12 -18.37
C GLU A 242 11.22 3.83 -18.85
N ALA A 243 12.54 3.85 -18.97
CA ALA A 243 13.28 2.67 -19.39
C ALA A 243 13.05 1.49 -18.44
N PHE A 244 12.96 1.76 -17.13
CA PHE A 244 12.62 0.73 -16.16
C PHE A 244 11.18 0.22 -16.32
N ALA A 245 10.22 1.11 -16.57
CA ALA A 245 8.82 0.77 -16.77
C ALA A 245 8.66 -0.11 -18.03
N GLU A 246 9.33 0.22 -19.13
CA GLU A 246 9.37 -0.58 -20.36
C GLU A 246 9.96 -1.97 -20.10
N ASP A 247 11.14 -2.06 -19.45
CA ASP A 247 11.80 -3.34 -19.12
C ASP A 247 10.94 -4.25 -18.24
N SER A 248 10.07 -3.66 -17.41
CA SER A 248 9.26 -4.37 -16.43
C SER A 248 7.79 -4.51 -16.85
N ALA A 249 7.42 -4.07 -18.05
CA ALA A 249 6.04 -3.98 -18.55
C ALA A 249 5.11 -3.24 -17.58
N LEU A 250 5.62 -2.18 -16.94
CA LEU A 250 4.87 -1.33 -16.03
C LEU A 250 4.53 0.00 -16.70
N ARG A 251 3.57 0.71 -16.11
CA ARG A 251 3.14 2.04 -16.55
C ARG A 251 3.70 3.10 -15.62
N VAL A 252 4.22 4.20 -16.18
CA VAL A 252 4.48 5.43 -15.44
C VAL A 252 3.17 6.22 -15.36
N LEU A 253 2.65 6.40 -14.14
CA LEU A 253 1.40 7.12 -13.89
C LEU A 253 1.61 8.63 -13.84
N ALA A 254 2.67 9.05 -13.15
CA ALA A 254 3.04 10.46 -13.06
C ALA A 254 4.53 10.65 -12.79
N LYS A 255 5.04 11.82 -13.18
CA LYS A 255 6.30 12.40 -12.75
C LYS A 255 6.01 13.72 -12.05
N LEU A 256 6.28 13.77 -10.76
CA LEU A 256 5.97 14.93 -9.93
C LEU A 256 7.20 15.83 -9.73
N PRO A 257 7.03 17.14 -9.71
CA PRO A 257 8.10 18.08 -9.42
C PRO A 257 8.53 18.03 -7.96
N VAL A 258 9.69 18.61 -7.67
CA VAL A 258 9.98 19.17 -6.35
C VAL A 258 9.23 20.49 -6.28
N ASP A 259 8.24 20.58 -5.41
CA ASP A 259 7.37 21.74 -5.27
C ASP A 259 7.35 22.21 -3.81
N GLU A 260 7.77 23.47 -3.62
CA GLU A 260 7.79 24.13 -2.32
C GLU A 260 6.38 24.22 -1.73
N LYS A 261 5.37 24.50 -2.56
CA LYS A 261 3.96 24.59 -2.13
C LYS A 261 3.42 23.27 -1.58
N LEU A 262 3.90 22.12 -2.15
CA LEU A 262 3.53 20.82 -1.62
C LEU A 262 4.16 20.59 -0.24
N ALA A 263 5.42 21.01 -0.07
CA ALA A 263 6.10 20.90 1.21
C ALA A 263 5.42 21.78 2.28
N GLU A 264 5.16 23.05 1.97
CA GLU A 264 4.43 23.98 2.85
C GLU A 264 3.03 23.44 3.20
N ALA A 265 2.26 22.97 2.21
CA ALA A 265 0.93 22.39 2.45
C ALA A 265 0.98 21.15 3.35
N GLY A 266 2.04 20.35 3.26
CA GLY A 266 2.26 19.21 4.15
C GLY A 266 2.62 19.62 5.57
N ASP A 267 3.48 20.64 5.74
CA ASP A 267 3.91 21.15 7.04
C ASP A 267 2.79 21.92 7.76
N GLU A 268 1.97 22.66 7.02
CA GLU A 268 0.82 23.40 7.54
C GLU A 268 -0.44 22.55 7.72
N GLY A 269 -0.42 21.28 7.26
CA GLY A 269 -1.59 20.41 7.34
C GLY A 269 -2.73 20.79 6.38
N THR A 270 -2.41 21.44 5.27
CA THR A 270 -3.37 22.01 4.30
C THR A 270 -3.32 21.31 2.94
N ILE A 271 -2.87 20.05 2.89
CA ILE A 271 -2.70 19.27 1.65
C ILE A 271 -3.97 19.22 0.80
N GLU A 272 -5.14 19.30 1.40
CA GLU A 272 -6.43 19.33 0.71
C GLU A 272 -6.58 20.53 -0.24
N ASN A 273 -5.77 21.58 -0.07
CA ASN A 273 -5.74 22.77 -0.92
C ASN A 273 -4.70 22.71 -2.04
N TYR A 274 -3.83 21.69 -2.03
CA TYR A 274 -2.81 21.53 -3.06
C TYR A 274 -3.37 20.88 -4.33
N ASP A 275 -3.08 21.47 -5.50
CA ASP A 275 -3.52 20.97 -6.80
C ASP A 275 -2.34 20.46 -7.63
N SER A 276 -2.52 19.31 -8.31
CA SER A 276 -1.56 18.76 -9.26
C SER A 276 -2.28 18.10 -10.42
N GLU A 277 -2.07 18.65 -11.63
CA GLU A 277 -2.65 18.05 -12.83
C GLU A 277 -2.07 16.68 -13.15
N GLU A 278 -0.77 16.48 -12.90
CA GLU A 278 -0.10 15.20 -13.06
C GLU A 278 -0.72 14.12 -12.14
N MET A 279 -1.09 14.52 -10.91
CA MET A 279 -1.76 13.60 -9.97
C MET A 279 -3.19 13.32 -10.41
N SER A 280 -3.92 14.31 -10.87
CA SER A 280 -5.29 14.15 -11.42
C SER A 280 -5.33 13.13 -12.55
N GLN A 281 -4.39 13.20 -13.49
CA GLN A 281 -4.25 12.24 -14.59
C GLN A 281 -3.86 10.83 -14.09
N ALA A 282 -2.96 10.76 -13.11
CA ALA A 282 -2.56 9.48 -12.52
C ALA A 282 -3.74 8.78 -11.84
N VAL A 283 -4.54 9.52 -11.07
CA VAL A 283 -5.71 8.98 -10.37
C VAL A 283 -6.77 8.51 -11.35
N ARG A 284 -7.09 9.26 -12.41
CA ARG A 284 -8.00 8.80 -13.48
C ARG A 284 -7.53 7.49 -14.12
N THR A 285 -6.22 7.32 -14.27
CA THR A 285 -5.66 6.08 -14.81
C THR A 285 -5.81 4.93 -13.82
N ILE A 286 -5.56 5.17 -12.53
CA ILE A 286 -5.71 4.17 -11.46
C ILE A 286 -7.17 3.71 -11.38
N THR A 287 -8.12 4.64 -11.34
CA THR A 287 -9.56 4.32 -11.26
C THR A 287 -10.01 3.51 -12.47
N ALA A 288 -9.63 3.92 -13.68
CA ALA A 288 -9.96 3.19 -14.91
C ALA A 288 -9.41 1.75 -14.93
N ILE A 289 -8.20 1.51 -14.39
CA ILE A 289 -7.64 0.16 -14.29
C ILE A 289 -8.46 -0.71 -13.34
N LEU A 290 -8.84 -0.16 -12.18
CA LEU A 290 -9.56 -0.91 -11.15
C LEU A 290 -11.01 -1.20 -11.59
N GLU A 291 -11.71 -0.24 -12.16
CA GLU A 291 -13.07 -0.41 -12.66
C GLU A 291 -13.14 -1.42 -13.82
N ASN A 292 -12.15 -1.41 -14.73
CA ASN A 292 -12.08 -2.42 -15.79
C ASN A 292 -11.83 -3.83 -15.24
N SER A 293 -11.03 -3.95 -14.18
CA SER A 293 -10.77 -5.25 -13.54
C SER A 293 -12.01 -5.84 -12.86
N ASP A 294 -12.95 -5.03 -12.44
CA ASP A 294 -14.23 -5.48 -11.86
C ASP A 294 -15.25 -5.89 -12.92
N ALA A 295 -15.19 -5.27 -14.11
CA ALA A 295 -16.03 -5.66 -15.23
C ALA A 295 -15.66 -7.04 -15.81
N GLU A 296 -14.43 -7.53 -15.53
CA GLU A 296 -13.94 -8.84 -15.97
C GLU A 296 -14.17 -9.97 -14.95
N LYS A 297 -14.60 -9.66 -13.71
CA LYS A 297 -14.91 -10.63 -12.64
C LYS A 297 -16.36 -11.06 -12.67
#